data_9bfe2e1fe66923b40493167936f7f2f3
#
_entry.id   9bfe2e1fe66923b40493167936f7f2f3
#
_cell.length_a   1.000
_cell.length_b   1.000
_cell.length_c   1.000
_cell.angle_alpha   90.00
_cell.angle_beta   90.00
_cell.angle_gamma   90.00
#
_symmetry.space_group_name_H-M   'P 1'
#
loop_
_entity.id
_entity.type
_entity.pdbx_description
1 polymer ?
#
loop_
_entity_poly.entity_id
_entity_poly.type
_entity_poly.pdbx_seq_one_letter_code
_entity_poly.pdbx_strand_id
1 'polypeptide(L)'
;MAVREDLVKYLPYPMVDFNEKEGQYFLDYGHQDTSIGKVHSFYGNFATNVRAWIYIKTLGAKGLREVSENAIINANYLRKKLENTYLVPHNHTYCMHEFVASGDWQKEKGVKTLDIAKRLLDKGFHAPTIYFPLIVHEAIMIEPTETESKQTLDEFVEAMIEIAKECDTNPELVLNAPYNTPVRRVDEVKAVKELDVRFEGIGSRQ
;
A
#
# COMPACT_ATOMS: atom_id res chain seq x y z
N MET A 1 2.96 -11.70 -20.14
CA MET A 1 3.50 -10.35 -20.45
C MET A 1 2.81 -9.88 -21.72
N ALA A 2 2.38 -8.63 -21.77
CA ALA A 2 1.81 -8.02 -22.98
C ALA A 2 2.77 -6.91 -23.44
N VAL A 3 3.12 -6.91 -24.72
CA VAL A 3 3.99 -5.92 -25.35
C VAL A 3 3.35 -5.46 -26.67
N ARG A 4 3.79 -4.31 -27.18
CA ARG A 4 3.43 -3.86 -28.51
C ARG A 4 4.00 -4.83 -29.54
N GLU A 5 3.33 -4.98 -30.69
CA GLU A 5 3.69 -5.93 -31.75
C GLU A 5 5.13 -5.75 -32.25
N ASP A 6 5.59 -4.50 -32.38
CA ASP A 6 6.97 -4.18 -32.81
C ASP A 6 8.04 -4.63 -31.82
N LEU A 7 7.67 -4.90 -30.57
CA LEU A 7 8.57 -5.35 -29.50
C LEU A 7 8.59 -6.87 -29.31
N VAL A 8 7.68 -7.62 -29.93
CA VAL A 8 7.57 -9.09 -29.77
C VAL A 8 8.88 -9.79 -30.08
N LYS A 9 9.59 -9.36 -31.13
CA LYS A 9 10.88 -9.92 -31.54
C LYS A 9 12.01 -9.81 -30.51
N TYR A 10 11.85 -8.96 -29.50
CA TYR A 10 12.83 -8.77 -28.41
C TYR A 10 12.49 -9.54 -27.14
N LEU A 11 11.34 -10.22 -27.10
CA LEU A 11 10.95 -11.00 -25.92
C LEU A 11 12.01 -12.08 -25.59
N PRO A 12 12.13 -12.47 -24.31
CA PRO A 12 13.02 -13.57 -23.92
C PRO A 12 12.60 -14.89 -24.61
N TYR A 13 13.57 -15.75 -24.85
CA TYR A 13 13.29 -17.12 -25.27
C TYR A 13 13.57 -18.13 -24.14
N PRO A 14 12.96 -19.34 -24.18
CA PRO A 14 11.88 -19.75 -25.07
C PRO A 14 10.56 -19.03 -24.75
N MET A 15 9.73 -18.84 -25.78
CA MET A 15 8.33 -18.47 -25.61
C MET A 15 7.44 -19.71 -25.56
N VAL A 16 6.24 -19.60 -24.98
CA VAL A 16 5.23 -20.65 -25.04
C VAL A 16 4.32 -20.36 -26.21
N ASP A 17 4.20 -21.30 -27.13
CA ASP A 17 3.29 -21.22 -28.26
C ASP A 17 2.37 -22.45 -28.31
N PHE A 18 1.29 -22.39 -29.07
CA PHE A 18 0.28 -23.44 -29.16
C PHE A 18 0.18 -23.98 -30.57
N ASN A 19 0.41 -25.29 -30.71
CA ASN A 19 0.21 -25.97 -31.96
C ASN A 19 -1.27 -26.41 -32.10
N GLU A 20 -2.04 -25.71 -32.93
CA GLU A 20 -3.45 -25.98 -33.13
C GLU A 20 -3.73 -27.38 -33.71
N LYS A 21 -2.81 -27.95 -34.54
CA LYS A 21 -3.00 -29.27 -35.18
C LYS A 21 -2.83 -30.41 -34.17
N GLU A 22 -1.94 -30.24 -33.23
CA GLU A 22 -1.63 -31.25 -32.20
C GLU A 22 -2.36 -31.01 -30.90
N GLY A 23 -2.97 -29.81 -30.72
CA GLY A 23 -3.66 -29.41 -29.50
C GLY A 23 -2.71 -29.28 -28.29
N GLN A 24 -1.43 -28.97 -28.50
CA GLN A 24 -0.41 -28.96 -27.45
C GLN A 24 0.37 -27.65 -27.40
N TYR A 25 0.76 -27.27 -26.22
CA TYR A 25 1.70 -26.17 -25.99
C TYR A 25 3.13 -26.69 -26.16
N PHE A 26 3.98 -25.86 -26.74
CA PHE A 26 5.42 -26.14 -26.89
C PHE A 26 6.28 -24.90 -26.58
N LEU A 27 7.59 -25.12 -26.40
CA LEU A 27 8.54 -24.04 -26.22
C LEU A 27 9.16 -23.65 -27.56
N ASP A 28 8.90 -22.41 -27.98
CA ASP A 28 9.47 -21.85 -29.20
C ASP A 28 10.77 -21.11 -28.91
N TYR A 29 11.83 -21.44 -29.67
CA TYR A 29 13.16 -20.83 -29.63
C TYR A 29 13.47 -19.96 -30.86
N GLY A 30 12.45 -19.65 -31.68
CA GLY A 30 12.61 -19.04 -33.01
C GLY A 30 13.13 -17.60 -33.04
N HIS A 31 13.18 -16.90 -31.91
CA HIS A 31 13.53 -15.47 -31.86
C HIS A 31 14.91 -15.18 -31.26
N GLN A 32 15.82 -16.15 -31.26
CA GLN A 32 17.10 -16.02 -30.55
C GLN A 32 17.98 -14.87 -31.08
N ASP A 33 17.94 -14.59 -32.37
CA ASP A 33 18.78 -13.57 -33.02
C ASP A 33 18.44 -12.13 -32.63
N THR A 34 17.19 -11.87 -32.25
CA THR A 34 16.69 -10.53 -31.92
C THR A 34 16.30 -10.38 -30.46
N SER A 35 16.10 -11.49 -29.76
CA SER A 35 15.67 -11.55 -28.37
C SER A 35 16.69 -10.90 -27.41
N ILE A 36 16.19 -10.37 -26.28
CA ILE A 36 17.04 -9.94 -25.14
C ILE A 36 17.76 -11.11 -24.45
N GLY A 37 17.51 -12.34 -24.88
CA GLY A 37 18.15 -13.55 -24.37
C GLY A 37 17.27 -14.36 -23.42
N LYS A 38 17.87 -15.41 -22.86
CA LYS A 38 17.21 -16.27 -21.89
C LYS A 38 17.20 -15.62 -20.51
N VAL A 39 16.01 -15.51 -19.92
CA VAL A 39 15.84 -14.99 -18.56
C VAL A 39 15.93 -16.14 -17.55
N HIS A 40 16.86 -16.06 -16.59
CA HIS A 40 17.13 -17.12 -15.64
C HIS A 40 16.05 -17.30 -14.55
N SER A 41 15.21 -16.32 -14.31
CA SER A 41 14.07 -16.42 -13.38
C SER A 41 12.92 -17.27 -13.92
N PHE A 42 13.15 -18.08 -14.92
CA PHE A 42 12.12 -18.84 -15.65
C PHE A 42 11.04 -17.88 -16.20
N TYR A 43 9.80 -18.10 -15.80
CA TYR A 43 8.63 -17.26 -16.17
C TYR A 43 8.09 -16.49 -14.97
N GLY A 44 8.92 -16.25 -13.96
CA GLY A 44 8.55 -15.62 -12.70
C GLY A 44 8.05 -16.62 -11.66
N ASN A 45 7.43 -16.10 -10.61
CA ASN A 45 6.86 -16.93 -9.54
C ASN A 45 5.51 -17.49 -10.00
N PHE A 46 5.47 -18.80 -10.25
CA PHE A 46 4.27 -19.49 -10.75
C PHE A 46 3.06 -19.32 -9.81
N ALA A 47 3.26 -19.44 -8.51
CA ALA A 47 2.16 -19.29 -7.54
C ALA A 47 1.57 -17.87 -7.55
N THR A 48 2.41 -16.85 -7.73
CA THR A 48 1.95 -15.46 -7.89
C THR A 48 1.14 -15.28 -9.17
N ASN A 49 1.56 -15.91 -10.28
CA ASN A 49 0.81 -15.86 -11.53
C ASN A 49 -0.56 -16.56 -11.38
N VAL A 50 -0.62 -17.70 -10.69
CA VAL A 50 -1.87 -18.41 -10.40
C VAL A 50 -2.81 -17.54 -9.54
N ARG A 51 -2.28 -16.86 -8.52
CA ARG A 51 -3.09 -15.93 -7.71
C ARG A 51 -3.69 -14.81 -8.55
N ALA A 52 -2.88 -14.19 -9.40
CA ALA A 52 -3.35 -13.14 -10.31
C ALA A 52 -4.42 -13.66 -11.28
N TRP A 53 -4.22 -14.86 -11.83
CA TRP A 53 -5.18 -15.48 -12.73
C TRP A 53 -6.52 -15.78 -12.01
N ILE A 54 -6.49 -16.34 -10.82
CA ILE A 54 -7.69 -16.62 -10.01
C ILE A 54 -8.43 -15.32 -9.72
N TYR A 55 -7.73 -14.27 -9.29
CA TYR A 55 -8.31 -12.96 -9.00
C TYR A 55 -9.03 -12.39 -10.22
N ILE A 56 -8.36 -12.36 -11.38
CA ILE A 56 -8.92 -11.85 -12.63
C ILE A 56 -10.13 -12.69 -13.08
N LYS A 57 -10.05 -14.02 -12.99
CA LYS A 57 -11.14 -14.92 -13.37
C LYS A 57 -12.35 -14.79 -12.46
N THR A 58 -12.13 -14.60 -11.16
CA THR A 58 -13.20 -14.44 -10.18
C THR A 58 -13.98 -13.16 -10.40
N LEU A 59 -13.29 -12.06 -10.67
CA LEU A 59 -13.91 -10.74 -10.85
C LEU A 59 -14.48 -10.53 -12.27
N GLY A 60 -13.78 -11.06 -13.28
CA GLY A 60 -14.10 -10.77 -14.68
C GLY A 60 -13.93 -9.29 -15.05
N ALA A 61 -14.26 -8.94 -16.26
CA ALA A 61 -14.09 -7.56 -16.76
C ALA A 61 -14.93 -6.53 -15.97
N LYS A 62 -16.16 -6.91 -15.59
CA LYS A 62 -17.06 -6.03 -14.82
C LYS A 62 -16.51 -5.79 -13.42
N GLY A 63 -16.15 -6.86 -12.70
CA GLY A 63 -15.63 -6.75 -11.34
C GLY A 63 -14.31 -5.99 -11.26
N LEU A 64 -13.39 -6.17 -12.22
CA LEU A 64 -12.13 -5.41 -12.28
C LEU A 64 -12.38 -3.90 -12.46
N ARG A 65 -13.39 -3.52 -13.23
CA ARG A 65 -13.81 -2.13 -13.37
C ARG A 65 -14.40 -1.60 -12.07
N GLU A 66 -15.29 -2.35 -11.43
CA GLU A 66 -15.91 -1.99 -10.14
C GLU A 66 -14.88 -1.82 -9.02
N VAL A 67 -13.82 -2.65 -8.99
CA VAL A 67 -12.67 -2.48 -8.08
C VAL A 67 -12.09 -1.07 -8.19
N SER A 68 -11.77 -0.65 -9.41
CA SER A 68 -11.16 0.67 -9.65
C SER A 68 -12.12 1.82 -9.33
N GLU A 69 -13.37 1.72 -9.72
CA GLU A 69 -14.40 2.74 -9.48
C GLU A 69 -14.66 2.91 -7.97
N ASN A 70 -14.82 1.81 -7.23
CA ASN A 70 -15.05 1.84 -5.78
C ASN A 70 -13.84 2.37 -5.01
N ALA A 71 -12.62 1.99 -5.39
CA ALA A 71 -11.42 2.55 -4.77
C ALA A 71 -11.35 4.08 -4.92
N ILE A 72 -11.66 4.61 -6.10
CA ILE A 72 -11.72 6.06 -6.36
C ILE A 72 -12.80 6.73 -5.53
N ILE A 73 -13.99 6.15 -5.45
CA ILE A 73 -15.11 6.68 -4.64
C ILE A 73 -14.70 6.73 -3.16
N ASN A 74 -14.14 5.64 -2.63
CA ASN A 74 -13.71 5.54 -1.23
C ASN A 74 -12.64 6.58 -0.89
N ALA A 75 -11.62 6.75 -1.75
CA ALA A 75 -10.56 7.72 -1.53
C ALA A 75 -11.10 9.16 -1.52
N ASN A 76 -11.96 9.52 -2.49
CA ASN A 76 -12.56 10.85 -2.53
C ASN A 76 -13.53 11.11 -1.37
N TYR A 77 -14.22 10.07 -0.90
CA TYR A 77 -15.07 10.15 0.28
C TYR A 77 -14.26 10.51 1.53
N LEU A 78 -13.19 9.76 1.82
CA LEU A 78 -12.30 10.05 2.96
C LEU A 78 -11.65 11.42 2.84
N ARG A 79 -11.11 11.75 1.67
CA ARG A 79 -10.50 13.05 1.40
C ARG A 79 -11.44 14.19 1.75
N LYS A 80 -12.70 14.11 1.28
CA LYS A 80 -13.71 15.14 1.53
C LYS A 80 -14.09 15.25 3.01
N LYS A 81 -14.11 14.14 3.73
CA LYS A 81 -14.43 14.12 5.16
C LYS A 81 -13.31 14.67 6.03
N LEU A 82 -12.06 14.54 5.60
CA LEU A 82 -10.87 14.90 6.39
C LEU A 82 -10.29 16.28 6.05
N GLU A 83 -10.67 16.92 4.94
CA GLU A 83 -10.07 18.16 4.44
C GLU A 83 -10.14 19.36 5.40
N ASN A 84 -11.06 19.34 6.38
CA ASN A 84 -11.20 20.38 7.40
C ASN A 84 -10.47 20.03 8.72
N THR A 85 -9.91 18.84 8.82
CA THR A 85 -9.22 18.33 10.02
C THR A 85 -7.73 18.15 9.79
N TYR A 86 -7.36 17.82 8.58
CA TYR A 86 -5.97 17.68 8.11
C TYR A 86 -5.78 18.53 6.87
N LEU A 87 -4.59 19.11 6.71
CA LEU A 87 -4.25 19.81 5.48
C LEU A 87 -4.21 18.81 4.32
N VAL A 88 -4.94 19.10 3.24
CA VAL A 88 -4.87 18.33 1.98
C VAL A 88 -4.30 19.23 0.90
N PRO A 89 -2.98 19.18 0.61
CA PRO A 89 -2.31 20.15 -0.25
C PRO A 89 -2.84 20.20 -1.69
N HIS A 90 -3.37 19.08 -2.19
CA HIS A 90 -3.85 18.94 -3.57
C HIS A 90 -5.35 18.62 -3.62
N ASN A 91 -6.18 19.47 -2.98
CA ASN A 91 -7.63 19.22 -2.87
C ASN A 91 -8.48 19.88 -3.98
N HIS A 92 -7.87 20.54 -4.94
CA HIS A 92 -8.55 21.30 -6.01
C HIS A 92 -9.15 20.41 -7.11
N THR A 93 -8.80 19.12 -7.14
CA THR A 93 -9.36 18.13 -8.07
C THR A 93 -9.72 16.83 -7.34
N TYR A 94 -10.43 15.94 -8.02
CA TYR A 94 -10.64 14.59 -7.52
C TYR A 94 -9.31 13.83 -7.50
N CYS A 95 -9.10 13.00 -6.47
CA CYS A 95 -8.00 12.05 -6.44
C CYS A 95 -8.40 10.74 -7.13
N MET A 96 -7.41 9.91 -7.45
CA MET A 96 -7.62 8.55 -7.92
C MET A 96 -7.93 7.64 -6.69
N HIS A 97 -7.25 6.52 -6.54
CA HIS A 97 -7.47 5.55 -5.48
C HIS A 97 -6.85 5.92 -4.12
N GLU A 98 -6.06 6.98 -4.08
CA GLU A 98 -5.37 7.47 -2.88
C GLU A 98 -5.33 8.99 -2.83
N PHE A 99 -5.11 9.53 -1.66
CA PHE A 99 -4.81 10.96 -1.48
C PHE A 99 -3.78 11.17 -0.38
N VAL A 100 -3.12 12.31 -0.41
CA VAL A 100 -2.15 12.70 0.61
C VAL A 100 -2.74 13.81 1.46
N ALA A 101 -2.81 13.55 2.76
CA ALA A 101 -3.02 14.55 3.79
C ALA A 101 -1.69 14.91 4.45
N SER A 102 -1.65 16.01 5.18
CA SER A 102 -0.51 16.45 5.97
C SER A 102 -0.90 16.65 7.43
N GLY A 103 -0.03 16.21 8.31
CA GLY A 103 -0.12 16.43 9.75
C GLY A 103 0.45 17.78 10.21
N ASP A 104 0.67 18.74 9.32
CA ASP A 104 1.28 20.03 9.66
C ASP A 104 0.54 20.80 10.76
N TRP A 105 -0.80 20.80 10.72
CA TRP A 105 -1.59 21.46 11.77
C TRP A 105 -1.43 20.80 13.14
N GLN A 106 -1.23 19.48 13.19
CA GLN A 106 -0.96 18.73 14.41
C GLN A 106 0.48 18.92 14.87
N LYS A 107 1.40 19.11 13.94
CA LYS A 107 2.81 19.37 14.25
C LYS A 107 3.02 20.70 14.94
N GLU A 108 2.24 21.72 14.64
CA GLU A 108 2.23 23.00 15.37
C GLU A 108 1.95 22.82 16.88
N LYS A 109 1.31 21.70 17.25
CA LYS A 109 1.01 21.28 18.63
C LYS A 109 2.01 20.26 19.19
N GLY A 110 3.11 20.02 18.48
CA GLY A 110 4.18 19.11 18.88
C GLY A 110 3.97 17.65 18.48
N VAL A 111 2.86 17.30 17.81
CA VAL A 111 2.53 15.93 17.39
C VAL A 111 2.93 15.71 15.94
N LYS A 112 3.83 14.76 15.68
CA LYS A 112 4.29 14.39 14.33
C LYS A 112 3.36 13.36 13.70
N THR A 113 3.45 13.24 12.39
CA THR A 113 2.72 12.21 11.63
C THR A 113 2.97 10.79 12.12
N LEU A 114 4.19 10.46 12.56
CA LEU A 114 4.49 9.16 13.19
C LEU A 114 3.63 8.91 14.43
N ASP A 115 3.39 9.95 15.24
CA ASP A 115 2.59 9.82 16.45
C ASP A 115 1.12 9.55 16.14
N ILE A 116 0.59 10.24 15.12
CA ILE A 116 -0.75 10.00 14.57
C ILE A 116 -0.87 8.55 14.08
N ALA A 117 0.11 8.07 13.30
CA ALA A 117 0.14 6.70 12.80
C ALA A 117 0.16 5.66 13.93
N LYS A 118 0.93 5.91 14.99
CA LYS A 118 0.95 5.05 16.18
C LYS A 118 -0.38 5.08 16.93
N ARG A 119 -1.03 6.23 17.01
CA ARG A 119 -2.33 6.36 17.67
C ARG A 119 -3.45 5.66 16.88
N LEU A 120 -3.38 5.64 15.55
CA LEU A 120 -4.30 4.87 14.71
C LEU A 120 -4.28 3.36 15.02
N LEU A 121 -3.12 2.79 15.37
CA LEU A 121 -3.03 1.39 15.79
C LEU A 121 -3.88 1.11 17.03
N ASP A 122 -3.93 2.05 17.99
CA ASP A 122 -4.77 1.93 19.19
C ASP A 122 -6.26 1.99 18.87
N LYS A 123 -6.63 2.65 17.76
CA LYS A 123 -8.01 2.71 17.25
C LYS A 123 -8.36 1.50 16.37
N GLY A 124 -7.45 0.54 16.21
CA GLY A 124 -7.69 -0.69 15.44
C GLY A 124 -7.48 -0.56 13.93
N PHE A 125 -6.90 0.54 13.47
CA PHE A 125 -6.63 0.75 12.04
C PHE A 125 -5.17 0.49 11.69
N HIS A 126 -4.95 -0.06 10.51
CA HIS A 126 -3.62 -0.10 9.92
C HIS A 126 -3.14 1.32 9.61
N ALA A 127 -1.93 1.64 10.07
CA ALA A 127 -1.38 2.97 9.84
C ALA A 127 -1.11 3.20 8.34
N PRO A 128 -1.51 4.35 7.78
CA PRO A 128 -1.17 4.72 6.40
C PRO A 128 0.34 4.86 6.19
N THR A 129 0.78 4.92 4.94
CA THR A 129 2.14 5.31 4.59
C THR A 129 2.38 6.75 5.04
N ILE A 130 3.47 6.97 5.77
CA ILE A 130 3.83 8.29 6.30
C ILE A 130 5.14 8.80 5.69
N TYR A 131 5.33 10.14 5.72
CA TYR A 131 6.50 10.84 5.19
C TYR A 131 6.75 10.58 3.69
N PHE A 132 5.74 10.18 2.96
CA PHE A 132 5.76 10.00 1.53
C PHE A 132 4.44 10.50 0.90
N PRO A 133 4.49 11.21 -0.25
CA PRO A 133 5.66 11.62 -1.03
C PRO A 133 6.47 12.73 -0.34
N LEU A 134 7.78 12.80 -0.61
CA LEU A 134 8.71 13.73 0.04
C LEU A 134 8.40 15.22 -0.22
N ILE A 135 7.61 15.51 -1.25
CA ILE A 135 7.17 16.88 -1.58
C ILE A 135 6.07 17.42 -0.66
N VAL A 136 5.46 16.56 0.15
CA VAL A 136 4.45 16.94 1.15
C VAL A 136 5.06 16.78 2.53
N HIS A 137 5.14 17.89 3.26
CA HIS A 137 5.63 17.87 4.62
C HIS A 137 4.64 17.15 5.55
N GLU A 138 5.13 16.37 6.53
CA GLU A 138 4.30 15.54 7.42
C GLU A 138 3.23 14.72 6.67
N ALA A 139 3.60 14.13 5.53
CA ALA A 139 2.70 13.41 4.66
C ALA A 139 2.06 12.19 5.33
N ILE A 140 0.77 12.00 5.06
CA ILE A 140 -0.04 10.82 5.40
C ILE A 140 -0.73 10.41 4.11
N MET A 141 -0.31 9.30 3.49
CA MET A 141 -0.90 8.78 2.26
C MET A 141 -1.98 7.76 2.61
N ILE A 142 -3.22 8.08 2.31
CA ILE A 142 -4.40 7.28 2.65
C ILE A 142 -4.93 6.63 1.39
N GLU A 143 -4.93 5.28 1.38
CA GLU A 143 -5.38 4.43 0.29
C GLU A 143 -6.43 3.44 0.80
N PRO A 144 -7.72 3.81 0.81
CA PRO A 144 -8.79 2.87 1.12
C PRO A 144 -9.01 1.95 -0.08
N THR A 145 -9.03 0.64 0.17
CA THR A 145 -9.32 -0.32 -0.90
C THR A 145 -10.82 -0.35 -1.24
N GLU A 146 -11.14 -0.98 -2.36
CA GLU A 146 -12.52 -1.21 -2.79
C GLU A 146 -13.32 -2.11 -1.85
N THR A 147 -12.62 -2.89 -1.01
CA THR A 147 -13.23 -3.84 -0.07
C THR A 147 -13.76 -3.17 1.19
N GLU A 148 -13.40 -1.91 1.43
CA GLU A 148 -13.82 -1.20 2.63
C GLU A 148 -15.30 -0.82 2.56
N SER A 149 -16.04 -1.15 3.62
CA SER A 149 -17.44 -0.74 3.75
C SER A 149 -17.56 0.75 4.09
N LYS A 150 -18.70 1.36 3.76
CA LYS A 150 -18.97 2.73 4.20
C LYS A 150 -18.85 2.89 5.71
N GLN A 151 -19.29 1.89 6.49
CA GLN A 151 -19.15 1.90 7.93
C GLN A 151 -17.69 1.97 8.36
N THR A 152 -16.79 1.12 7.80
CA THR A 152 -15.36 1.14 8.09
C THR A 152 -14.72 2.49 7.73
N LEU A 153 -15.15 3.08 6.60
CA LEU A 153 -14.68 4.41 6.19
C LEU A 153 -15.11 5.50 7.18
N ASP A 154 -16.35 5.45 7.65
CA ASP A 154 -16.85 6.40 8.66
C ASP A 154 -16.11 6.24 9.99
N GLU A 155 -15.90 5.01 10.47
CA GLU A 155 -15.12 4.71 11.68
C GLU A 155 -13.67 5.21 11.57
N PHE A 156 -13.04 5.08 10.39
CA PHE A 156 -11.71 5.65 10.14
C PHE A 156 -11.71 7.18 10.22
N VAL A 157 -12.71 7.83 9.61
CA VAL A 157 -12.87 9.30 9.69
C VAL A 157 -13.03 9.75 11.14
N GLU A 158 -13.87 9.06 11.92
CA GLU A 158 -14.09 9.37 13.34
C GLU A 158 -12.78 9.22 14.14
N ALA A 159 -12.02 8.14 13.91
CA ALA A 159 -10.74 7.93 14.55
C ALA A 159 -9.73 9.05 14.21
N MET A 160 -9.63 9.46 12.96
CA MET A 160 -8.75 10.55 12.55
C MET A 160 -9.16 11.90 13.17
N ILE A 161 -10.45 12.20 13.20
CA ILE A 161 -10.98 13.43 13.83
C ILE A 161 -10.72 13.41 15.35
N GLU A 162 -10.92 12.27 16.00
CA GLU A 162 -10.67 12.11 17.44
C GLU A 162 -9.17 12.32 17.75
N ILE A 163 -8.26 11.72 16.96
CA ILE A 163 -6.81 11.93 17.11
C ILE A 163 -6.45 13.41 16.95
N ALA A 164 -7.04 14.11 15.99
CA ALA A 164 -6.80 15.54 15.84
C ALA A 164 -7.27 16.35 17.06
N LYS A 165 -8.41 15.99 17.65
CA LYS A 165 -8.89 16.58 18.92
C LYS A 165 -7.98 16.24 20.11
N GLU A 166 -7.47 15.01 20.18
CA GLU A 166 -6.50 14.59 21.18
C GLU A 166 -5.22 15.44 21.09
N CYS A 167 -4.75 15.78 19.88
CA CYS A 167 -3.62 16.69 19.68
C CYS A 167 -3.86 18.09 20.30
N ASP A 168 -5.12 18.55 20.32
CA ASP A 168 -5.50 19.84 20.90
C ASP A 168 -5.65 19.80 22.42
N THR A 169 -6.23 18.72 22.94
CA THR A 169 -6.70 18.66 24.32
C THR A 169 -5.78 17.86 25.25
N ASN A 170 -5.10 16.84 24.71
CA ASN A 170 -4.17 15.98 25.44
C ASN A 170 -3.12 15.38 24.51
N PRO A 171 -2.16 16.16 24.01
CA PRO A 171 -1.15 15.70 23.05
C PRO A 171 -0.31 14.54 23.58
N GLU A 172 -0.09 14.43 24.89
CA GLU A 172 0.65 13.32 25.51
C GLU A 172 0.03 11.95 25.21
N LEU A 173 -1.29 11.89 25.04
CA LEU A 173 -1.98 10.67 24.67
C LEU A 173 -1.57 10.18 23.27
N VAL A 174 -1.32 11.10 22.35
CA VAL A 174 -0.87 10.77 20.98
C VAL A 174 0.64 10.52 20.96
N LEU A 175 1.42 11.33 21.65
CA LEU A 175 2.88 11.22 21.72
C LEU A 175 3.35 9.88 22.32
N ASN A 176 2.61 9.33 23.28
CA ASN A 176 2.96 8.09 23.97
C ASN A 176 2.29 6.83 23.34
N ALA A 177 1.48 6.97 22.29
CA ALA A 177 0.89 5.85 21.55
C ALA A 177 1.98 4.99 20.86
N PRO A 178 1.74 3.68 20.63
CA PRO A 178 0.53 2.93 20.89
C PRO A 178 0.46 2.38 22.32
N TYR A 179 -0.75 2.16 22.81
CA TYR A 179 -1.02 1.58 24.15
C TYR A 179 -1.48 0.12 24.07
N ASN A 180 -2.24 -0.21 23.02
CA ASN A 180 -2.99 -1.47 22.92
C ASN A 180 -2.28 -2.53 22.07
N THR A 181 -1.08 -2.26 21.58
CA THR A 181 -0.30 -3.20 20.78
C THR A 181 0.62 -4.05 21.67
N PRO A 182 0.95 -5.31 21.27
CA PRO A 182 1.89 -6.16 22.04
C PRO A 182 3.26 -5.54 22.21
N VAL A 183 3.71 -4.74 21.26
CA VAL A 183 4.97 -3.99 21.29
C VAL A 183 4.65 -2.51 21.15
N ARG A 184 5.19 -1.71 22.04
CA ARG A 184 5.07 -0.25 22.01
C ARG A 184 6.08 0.35 21.01
N ARG A 185 6.51 1.58 21.22
CA ARG A 185 7.53 2.22 20.39
C ARG A 185 8.84 1.46 20.45
N VAL A 186 9.40 1.16 19.28
CA VAL A 186 10.72 0.53 19.14
C VAL A 186 11.80 1.61 19.01
N ASP A 187 13.02 1.28 19.41
CA ASP A 187 14.19 2.12 19.20
C ASP A 187 14.73 1.87 17.78
N GLU A 188 14.21 2.64 16.81
CA GLU A 188 14.58 2.54 15.41
C GLU A 188 16.06 2.90 15.18
N VAL A 189 16.61 3.82 15.97
CA VAL A 189 18.01 4.24 15.85
C VAL A 189 18.94 3.11 16.27
N LYS A 190 18.63 2.47 17.40
CA LYS A 190 19.38 1.31 17.89
C LYS A 190 19.26 0.14 16.91
N ALA A 191 18.06 -0.13 16.38
CA ALA A 191 17.83 -1.21 15.42
C ALA A 191 18.70 -1.07 14.16
N VAL A 192 18.99 0.16 13.71
CA VAL A 192 19.86 0.40 12.55
C VAL A 192 21.33 0.41 12.91
N LYS A 193 21.70 1.04 14.04
CA LYS A 193 23.12 1.22 14.42
C LYS A 193 23.74 0.00 15.09
N GLU A 194 22.93 -0.76 15.80
CA GLU A 194 23.34 -1.93 16.59
C GLU A 194 22.53 -3.15 16.15
N LEU A 195 22.59 -3.44 14.83
CA LEU A 195 21.81 -4.54 14.25
C LEU A 195 22.20 -5.89 14.86
N ASP A 196 21.25 -6.50 15.58
CA ASP A 196 21.35 -7.86 16.07
C ASP A 196 20.14 -8.68 15.65
N VAL A 197 20.32 -9.51 14.62
CA VAL A 197 19.27 -10.35 14.04
C VAL A 197 19.37 -11.82 14.49
N ARG A 198 20.21 -12.13 15.46
CA ARG A 198 20.36 -13.49 16.00
C ARG A 198 19.17 -13.84 16.88
N PHE A 199 18.65 -15.05 16.67
CA PHE A 199 17.66 -15.60 17.56
C PHE A 199 18.34 -16.22 18.78
N GLU A 200 18.12 -15.68 19.96
CA GLU A 200 18.74 -16.14 21.22
C GLU A 200 17.84 -17.11 22.04
N GLY A 201 16.73 -17.54 21.48
CA GLY A 201 15.76 -18.40 22.15
C GLY A 201 14.74 -17.64 23.02
N ILE A 202 13.62 -18.32 23.30
CA ILE A 202 12.57 -17.77 24.17
C ILE A 202 13.05 -17.89 25.62
N GLY A 203 13.33 -16.76 26.26
CA GLY A 203 13.74 -16.72 27.68
C GLY A 203 15.19 -16.26 27.95
N SER A 204 15.98 -15.96 26.92
CA SER A 204 17.37 -15.47 27.08
C SER A 204 17.53 -13.97 27.28
N ARG A 205 16.44 -13.20 27.22
CA ARG A 205 16.43 -11.75 27.54
C ARG A 205 15.84 -11.55 28.92
N GLN A 206 16.69 -11.39 29.92
CA GLN A 206 16.37 -10.76 31.22
C GLN A 206 16.56 -9.26 31.12
#